data_659339bb4c3ad7c2c60c10c5fcea3af1
#
_entry.id   659339bb4c3ad7c2c60c10c5fcea3af1
#
_cell.length_a   1.000
_cell.length_b   1.000
_cell.length_c   1.000
_cell.angle_alpha   90.00
_cell.angle_beta   90.00
_cell.angle_gamma   90.00
#
_symmetry.space_group_name_H-M   'P 1'
#
loop_
_entity.id
_entity.type
_entity.pdbx_description
1 polymer ?
#
loop_
_entity_poly.entity_id
_entity_poly.type
_entity_poly.pdbx_seq_one_letter_code
_entity_poly.pdbx_strand_id
1 'polypeptide(L)'
;SIEKTAQRLKKEYASVFKTFQIIKHPKDLPDEIPGKGPNITYAGKKLQAWCDRQHIPYDDVIVTTLDSDNRPYPSYFDYVSYEYLVRPNRERLSYQPIALYFGNIWDAPAPMRVLATGNSFWTIIGSMRPHALRNFAAHSQPLSALVSMDFWSKRSIVEDGHQYWRSYFYFKGDYSVMPIHVPVYQDAVLSDTFKATLISQFKQLRRWGYGASDIPYVAVRLFTRQRTAPFWETLARFIRLIDNHVSLATM
;
A
#
# COMPACT_ATOMS: atom_id res chain seq x y z
N SER A 1 -6.51 6.77 -25.79
CA SER A 1 -7.02 5.54 -25.16
C SER A 1 -5.91 4.91 -24.31
N ILE A 2 -6.27 4.20 -23.27
CA ILE A 2 -5.34 3.51 -22.36
C ILE A 2 -4.34 2.64 -23.14
N GLU A 3 -4.78 1.98 -24.19
CA GLU A 3 -3.94 1.12 -25.04
C GLU A 3 -2.84 1.91 -25.76
N LYS A 4 -3.16 3.10 -26.29
CA LYS A 4 -2.15 3.98 -26.92
C LYS A 4 -1.11 4.43 -25.91
N THR A 5 -1.52 4.80 -24.69
CA THR A 5 -0.60 5.18 -23.60
C THR A 5 0.28 4.00 -23.21
N ALA A 6 -0.27 2.82 -23.04
CA ALA A 6 0.46 1.61 -22.72
C ALA A 6 1.52 1.26 -23.78
N GLN A 7 1.16 1.34 -25.07
CA GLN A 7 2.11 1.09 -26.16
C GLN A 7 3.21 2.16 -26.24
N ARG A 8 2.89 3.44 -25.97
CA ARG A 8 3.89 4.50 -25.86
C ARG A 8 4.88 4.22 -24.76
N LEU A 9 4.40 3.92 -23.55
CA LEU A 9 5.25 3.59 -22.42
C LEU A 9 6.12 2.37 -22.68
N LYS A 10 5.57 1.33 -23.30
CA LYS A 10 6.35 0.15 -23.67
C LYS A 10 7.48 0.51 -24.65
N LYS A 11 7.20 1.33 -25.65
CA LYS A 11 8.22 1.78 -26.65
C LYS A 11 9.30 2.62 -25.96
N GLU A 12 8.93 3.45 -24.99
CA GLU A 12 9.85 4.37 -24.32
C GLU A 12 10.74 3.67 -23.28
N TYR A 13 10.18 2.72 -22.53
CA TYR A 13 10.85 2.15 -21.34
C TYR A 13 11.26 0.67 -21.46
N ALA A 14 10.87 -0.05 -22.50
CA ALA A 14 11.19 -1.47 -22.59
C ALA A 14 12.68 -1.79 -22.62
N SER A 15 13.51 -0.85 -23.10
CA SER A 15 14.98 -1.00 -23.13
C SER A 15 15.66 -0.56 -21.82
N VAL A 16 14.93 0.15 -20.96
CA VAL A 16 15.46 0.66 -19.68
C VAL A 16 15.41 -0.41 -18.60
N PHE A 17 14.37 -1.26 -18.63
CA PHE A 17 14.14 -2.30 -17.66
C PHE A 17 14.49 -3.69 -18.21
N LYS A 18 14.96 -4.59 -17.35
CA LYS A 18 15.17 -5.99 -17.72
C LYS A 18 13.94 -6.61 -18.34
N THR A 19 12.75 -6.25 -17.84
CA THR A 19 11.46 -6.69 -18.36
C THR A 19 10.43 -5.59 -18.15
N PHE A 20 9.67 -5.26 -19.19
CA PHE A 20 8.54 -4.33 -19.14
C PHE A 20 7.28 -5.04 -19.62
N GLN A 21 6.29 -5.21 -18.75
CA GLN A 21 5.06 -5.91 -19.05
C GLN A 21 3.85 -5.01 -18.83
N ILE A 22 2.90 -5.07 -19.77
CA ILE A 22 1.59 -4.44 -19.63
C ILE A 22 0.59 -5.56 -19.32
N ILE A 23 0.04 -5.52 -18.11
CA ILE A 23 -0.90 -6.52 -17.63
C ILE A 23 -2.29 -5.91 -17.62
N LYS A 24 -3.18 -6.42 -18.46
CA LYS A 24 -4.59 -6.02 -18.49
C LYS A 24 -5.38 -6.98 -17.60
N HIS A 25 -5.96 -6.43 -16.54
CA HIS A 25 -6.85 -7.19 -15.68
C HIS A 25 -8.19 -7.41 -16.38
N PRO A 26 -8.71 -8.64 -16.46
CA PRO A 26 -10.05 -8.91 -16.97
C PRO A 26 -11.11 -8.24 -16.11
N LYS A 27 -12.23 -7.86 -16.72
CA LYS A 27 -13.38 -7.34 -15.98
C LYS A 27 -14.21 -8.49 -15.41
N ASP A 28 -14.93 -8.16 -14.35
CA ASP A 28 -16.01 -9.01 -13.81
C ASP A 28 -15.56 -10.43 -13.39
N LEU A 29 -14.34 -10.54 -12.88
CA LEU A 29 -13.90 -11.79 -12.28
C LEU A 29 -14.69 -12.05 -10.97
N PRO A 30 -15.04 -13.32 -10.71
CA PRO A 30 -15.78 -13.67 -9.50
C PRO A 30 -14.96 -13.34 -8.24
N ASP A 31 -15.68 -12.98 -7.17
CA ASP A 31 -15.10 -12.68 -5.85
C ASP A 31 -14.18 -11.46 -5.79
N GLU A 32 -14.29 -10.53 -6.72
CA GLU A 32 -13.51 -9.30 -6.77
C GLU A 32 -14.40 -8.07 -6.75
N ILE A 33 -14.00 -7.05 -5.99
CA ILE A 33 -14.60 -5.72 -6.06
C ILE A 33 -13.76 -4.83 -6.97
N PRO A 34 -14.35 -3.89 -7.71
CA PRO A 34 -13.56 -2.93 -8.49
C PRO A 34 -12.60 -2.13 -7.60
N GLY A 35 -11.29 -2.22 -7.85
CA GLY A 35 -10.30 -1.52 -7.05
C GLY A 35 -8.85 -1.89 -7.37
N LYS A 36 -7.93 -1.31 -6.59
CA LYS A 36 -6.49 -1.56 -6.72
C LYS A 36 -6.12 -2.99 -6.28
N GLY A 37 -6.72 -3.49 -5.19
CA GLY A 37 -6.41 -4.81 -4.63
C GLY A 37 -6.48 -5.95 -5.66
N PRO A 38 -7.61 -6.15 -6.40
CA PRO A 38 -7.69 -7.14 -7.47
C PRO A 38 -6.65 -6.92 -8.57
N ASN A 39 -6.44 -5.67 -8.99
CA ASN A 39 -5.49 -5.35 -10.06
C ASN A 39 -4.05 -5.76 -9.71
N ILE A 40 -3.59 -5.37 -8.51
CA ILE A 40 -2.22 -5.71 -8.07
C ILE A 40 -2.08 -7.19 -7.74
N THR A 41 -3.14 -7.84 -7.24
CA THR A 41 -3.16 -9.29 -7.03
C THR A 41 -3.05 -10.05 -8.35
N TYR A 42 -3.81 -9.66 -9.37
CA TYR A 42 -3.72 -10.27 -10.69
C TYR A 42 -2.33 -10.09 -11.30
N ALA A 43 -1.77 -8.87 -11.21
CA ALA A 43 -0.41 -8.58 -11.67
C ALA A 43 0.65 -9.40 -10.89
N GLY A 44 0.49 -9.52 -9.57
CA GLY A 44 1.35 -10.32 -8.70
C GLY A 44 1.37 -11.80 -9.08
N LYS A 45 0.20 -12.39 -9.39
CA LYS A 45 0.12 -13.77 -9.89
C LYS A 45 0.80 -13.96 -11.26
N LYS A 46 0.77 -12.94 -12.13
CA LYS A 46 1.52 -12.96 -13.39
C LYS A 46 3.04 -12.84 -13.15
N LEU A 47 3.44 -12.03 -12.17
CA LEU A 47 4.84 -11.94 -11.74
C LEU A 47 5.32 -13.28 -11.18
N GLN A 48 4.54 -13.90 -10.29
CA GLN A 48 4.84 -15.24 -9.76
C GLN A 48 5.09 -16.24 -10.89
N ALA A 49 4.13 -16.38 -11.81
CA ALA A 49 4.27 -17.29 -12.96
C ALA A 49 5.45 -16.94 -13.89
N TRP A 50 5.87 -15.68 -13.92
CA TRP A 50 7.08 -15.27 -14.65
C TRP A 50 8.35 -15.70 -13.90
N CYS A 51 8.41 -15.51 -12.58
CA CYS A 51 9.52 -15.96 -11.74
C CYS A 51 9.70 -17.47 -11.84
N ASP A 52 8.60 -18.25 -11.80
CA ASP A 52 8.63 -19.72 -11.96
C ASP A 52 9.28 -20.12 -13.29
N ARG A 53 8.87 -19.50 -14.39
CA ARG A 53 9.47 -19.77 -15.72
C ARG A 53 10.92 -19.36 -15.85
N GLN A 54 11.35 -18.35 -15.09
CA GLN A 54 12.73 -17.87 -15.08
C GLN A 54 13.59 -18.52 -13.99
N HIS A 55 13.00 -19.43 -13.20
CA HIS A 55 13.65 -20.07 -12.05
C HIS A 55 14.24 -19.07 -11.05
N ILE A 56 13.52 -17.93 -10.81
CA ILE A 56 13.91 -16.91 -9.85
C ILE A 56 13.29 -17.26 -8.49
N PRO A 57 14.10 -17.45 -7.41
CA PRO A 57 13.58 -17.68 -6.08
C PRO A 57 12.74 -16.49 -5.59
N TYR A 58 11.62 -16.74 -4.92
CA TYR A 58 10.74 -15.68 -4.43
C TYR A 58 11.40 -14.81 -3.36
N ASP A 59 12.37 -15.35 -2.62
CA ASP A 59 13.14 -14.64 -1.60
C ASP A 59 14.17 -13.65 -2.18
N ASP A 60 14.40 -13.71 -3.49
CA ASP A 60 15.24 -12.76 -4.20
C ASP A 60 14.41 -11.62 -4.87
N VAL A 61 13.10 -11.59 -4.61
CA VAL A 61 12.19 -10.64 -5.25
C VAL A 61 11.44 -9.83 -4.20
N ILE A 62 11.59 -8.51 -4.28
CA ILE A 62 10.77 -7.56 -3.54
C ILE A 62 9.79 -6.87 -4.50
N VAL A 63 8.53 -6.81 -4.12
CA VAL A 63 7.45 -6.23 -4.91
C VAL A 63 7.05 -4.89 -4.34
N THR A 64 7.16 -3.83 -5.12
CA THR A 64 6.69 -2.49 -4.76
C THR A 64 5.39 -2.18 -5.49
N THR A 65 4.36 -1.77 -4.75
CA THR A 65 3.11 -1.25 -5.33
C THR A 65 3.13 0.26 -5.30
N LEU A 66 2.78 0.87 -6.43
CA LEU A 66 2.69 2.33 -6.58
C LEU A 66 1.35 2.69 -7.22
N ASP A 67 0.81 3.86 -6.87
CA ASP A 67 -0.29 4.48 -7.60
C ASP A 67 0.25 5.21 -8.83
N SER A 68 -0.60 5.53 -9.77
CA SER A 68 -0.19 6.14 -11.05
C SER A 68 0.41 7.54 -10.91
N ASP A 69 0.15 8.23 -9.81
CA ASP A 69 0.67 9.55 -9.47
C ASP A 69 1.91 9.49 -8.56
N ASN A 70 2.30 8.30 -8.12
CA ASN A 70 3.44 8.14 -7.24
C ASN A 70 4.76 8.36 -7.98
N ARG A 71 5.61 9.20 -7.40
CA ARG A 71 6.95 9.54 -7.90
C ARG A 71 7.98 9.23 -6.83
N PRO A 72 8.54 8.01 -6.84
CA PRO A 72 9.61 7.65 -5.90
C PRO A 72 10.82 8.56 -6.08
N TYR A 73 11.43 8.95 -4.97
CA TYR A 73 12.74 9.62 -5.03
C TYR A 73 13.77 8.68 -5.67
N PRO A 74 14.75 9.18 -6.44
CA PRO A 74 15.67 8.33 -7.21
C PRO A 74 16.36 7.21 -6.43
N SER A 75 16.73 7.43 -5.17
CA SER A 75 17.37 6.41 -4.31
C SER A 75 16.39 5.47 -3.61
N TYR A 76 15.09 5.55 -3.88
CA TYR A 76 14.09 4.76 -3.16
C TYR A 76 14.31 3.24 -3.31
N PHE A 77 14.48 2.78 -4.55
CA PHE A 77 14.64 1.36 -4.82
C PHE A 77 15.97 0.81 -4.30
N ASP A 78 17.04 1.60 -4.35
CA ASP A 78 18.34 1.23 -3.79
C ASP A 78 18.25 1.06 -2.28
N TYR A 79 17.58 2.01 -1.60
CA TYR A 79 17.43 1.96 -0.15
C TYR A 79 16.53 0.80 0.30
N VAL A 80 15.42 0.56 -0.40
CA VAL A 80 14.57 -0.62 -0.13
C VAL A 80 15.33 -1.92 -0.34
N SER A 81 16.11 -2.02 -1.42
CA SER A 81 16.93 -3.19 -1.71
C SER A 81 17.99 -3.42 -0.63
N TYR A 82 18.67 -2.36 -0.21
CA TYR A 82 19.64 -2.41 0.87
C TYR A 82 19.01 -2.91 2.17
N GLU A 83 17.91 -2.31 2.62
CA GLU A 83 17.20 -2.71 3.83
C GLU A 83 16.71 -4.16 3.76
N TYR A 84 16.23 -4.59 2.60
CA TYR A 84 15.84 -5.98 2.38
C TYR A 84 17.01 -6.95 2.55
N LEU A 85 18.18 -6.62 2.02
CA LEU A 85 19.36 -7.49 2.05
C LEU A 85 19.99 -7.61 3.44
N VAL A 86 19.98 -6.51 4.22
CA VAL A 86 20.68 -6.48 5.52
C VAL A 86 19.81 -6.96 6.69
N ARG A 87 18.49 -7.08 6.53
CA ARG A 87 17.60 -7.49 7.62
C ARG A 87 17.48 -9.02 7.75
N PRO A 88 17.74 -9.59 8.92
CA PRO A 88 17.66 -11.03 9.10
C PRO A 88 16.22 -11.57 9.03
N ASN A 89 15.22 -10.74 9.37
CA ASN A 89 13.78 -11.09 9.33
C ASN A 89 13.06 -10.51 8.10
N ARG A 90 13.79 -10.23 7.02
CA ARG A 90 13.32 -9.53 5.81
C ARG A 90 12.02 -10.06 5.22
N GLU A 91 11.77 -11.36 5.33
CA GLU A 91 10.58 -12.03 4.81
C GLU A 91 9.29 -11.69 5.61
N ARG A 92 9.45 -11.19 6.84
CA ARG A 92 8.36 -10.81 7.74
C ARG A 92 8.24 -9.30 7.91
N LEU A 93 8.76 -8.56 6.93
CA LEU A 93 8.70 -7.11 6.89
C LEU A 93 7.94 -6.64 5.66
N SER A 94 7.28 -5.50 5.80
CA SER A 94 7.00 -4.62 4.67
C SER A 94 7.80 -3.32 4.83
N TYR A 95 8.00 -2.62 3.74
CA TYR A 95 8.84 -1.43 3.65
C TYR A 95 7.97 -0.27 3.21
N GLN A 96 7.78 0.71 4.11
CA GLN A 96 6.86 1.83 3.92
C GLN A 96 7.64 3.13 3.77
N PRO A 97 7.62 3.77 2.58
CA PRO A 97 8.21 5.10 2.39
C PRO A 97 7.38 6.20 3.04
N ILE A 98 7.97 7.38 3.17
CA ILE A 98 7.27 8.59 3.56
C ILE A 98 6.47 9.09 2.35
N ALA A 99 5.14 9.11 2.44
CA ALA A 99 4.29 9.69 1.42
C ALA A 99 4.23 11.22 1.60
N LEU A 100 4.65 11.96 0.57
CA LEU A 100 4.59 13.42 0.52
C LEU A 100 3.62 13.87 -0.58
N TYR A 101 2.51 14.47 -0.19
CA TYR A 101 1.46 14.93 -1.10
C TYR A 101 1.80 16.29 -1.73
N PHE A 102 3.00 16.41 -2.29
CA PHE A 102 3.55 17.67 -2.80
C PHE A 102 3.75 17.68 -4.33
N GLY A 103 3.33 16.62 -5.03
CA GLY A 103 3.55 16.49 -6.48
C GLY A 103 2.95 17.62 -7.32
N ASN A 104 1.79 18.13 -6.91
CA ASN A 104 1.06 19.23 -7.54
C ASN A 104 0.58 20.27 -6.52
N ILE A 105 1.24 20.41 -5.38
CA ILE A 105 0.75 21.19 -4.24
C ILE A 105 0.46 22.66 -4.57
N TRP A 106 1.23 23.25 -5.48
CA TRP A 106 1.07 24.65 -5.87
C TRP A 106 -0.13 24.89 -6.77
N ASP A 107 -0.60 23.86 -7.49
CA ASP A 107 -1.78 23.92 -8.37
C ASP A 107 -3.07 23.66 -7.57
N ALA A 108 -2.96 23.02 -6.42
CA ALA A 108 -4.09 22.66 -5.58
C ALA A 108 -4.68 23.88 -4.85
N PRO A 109 -6.03 23.98 -4.69
CA PRO A 109 -6.67 25.00 -3.87
C PRO A 109 -6.24 24.95 -2.41
N ALA A 110 -6.30 26.10 -1.71
CA ALA A 110 -5.84 26.23 -0.33
C ALA A 110 -6.34 25.15 0.64
N PRO A 111 -7.63 24.75 0.68
CA PRO A 111 -8.08 23.68 1.56
C PRO A 111 -7.40 22.33 1.26
N MET A 112 -7.14 22.02 -0.01
CA MET A 112 -6.44 20.78 -0.41
C MET A 112 -4.97 20.83 -0.02
N ARG A 113 -4.33 22.01 -0.10
CA ARG A 113 -2.93 22.18 0.41
C ARG A 113 -2.84 21.89 1.90
N VAL A 114 -3.80 22.38 2.69
CA VAL A 114 -3.83 22.11 4.14
C VAL A 114 -3.95 20.61 4.41
N LEU A 115 -4.88 19.91 3.75
CA LEU A 115 -5.06 18.47 3.89
C LEU A 115 -3.82 17.69 3.43
N ALA A 116 -3.26 18.03 2.27
CA ALA A 116 -2.06 17.40 1.74
C ALA A 116 -0.85 17.56 2.66
N THR A 117 -0.66 18.75 3.21
CA THR A 117 0.41 19.02 4.18
C THR A 117 0.20 18.26 5.48
N GLY A 118 -1.03 18.23 5.99
CA GLY A 118 -1.39 17.46 7.18
C GLY A 118 -1.13 15.96 7.00
N ASN A 119 -1.53 15.38 5.88
CA ASN A 119 -1.27 13.98 5.54
C ASN A 119 0.23 13.69 5.41
N SER A 120 0.99 14.58 4.76
CA SER A 120 2.44 14.45 4.62
C SER A 120 3.13 14.47 6.00
N PHE A 121 2.73 15.39 6.86
CA PHE A 121 3.24 15.49 8.22
C PHE A 121 2.91 14.24 9.04
N TRP A 122 1.69 13.70 8.90
CA TRP A 122 1.28 12.49 9.58
C TRP A 122 2.12 11.27 9.15
N THR A 123 2.44 11.13 7.85
CA THR A 123 3.30 10.03 7.37
C THR A 123 4.74 10.18 7.85
N ILE A 124 5.27 11.41 7.96
CA ILE A 124 6.59 11.67 8.55
C ILE A 124 6.62 11.22 10.01
N ILE A 125 5.64 11.66 10.83
CA ILE A 125 5.55 11.25 12.23
C ILE A 125 5.38 9.74 12.36
N GLY A 126 4.56 9.13 11.47
CA GLY A 126 4.37 7.68 11.44
C GLY A 126 5.68 6.93 11.19
N SER A 127 6.53 7.42 10.29
CA SER A 127 7.84 6.81 10.02
C SER A 127 8.80 6.84 11.21
N MET A 128 8.63 7.81 12.12
CA MET A 128 9.40 7.91 13.37
C MET A 128 8.88 6.95 14.47
N ARG A 129 7.76 6.26 14.23
CA ARG A 129 7.11 5.32 15.16
C ARG A 129 6.92 3.94 14.53
N PRO A 130 8.00 3.19 14.25
CA PRO A 130 7.91 1.93 13.52
C PRO A 130 7.01 0.90 14.20
N HIS A 131 6.88 0.92 15.53
CA HIS A 131 6.00 0.04 16.30
C HIS A 131 4.49 0.30 16.05
N ALA A 132 4.13 1.46 15.50
CA ALA A 132 2.77 1.85 15.17
C ALA A 132 2.54 1.98 13.66
N LEU A 133 3.61 1.92 12.87
CA LEU A 133 3.54 2.08 11.41
C LEU A 133 2.76 0.93 10.78
N ARG A 134 1.98 1.25 9.77
CA ARG A 134 1.22 0.31 8.93
C ARG A 134 1.47 0.61 7.46
N ASN A 135 1.01 -0.28 6.59
CA ASN A 135 1.12 -0.09 5.16
C ASN A 135 0.14 0.97 4.64
N PHE A 136 0.58 1.70 3.65
CA PHE A 136 -0.19 2.65 2.85
C PHE A 136 0.05 2.39 1.37
N ALA A 137 -0.52 3.21 0.50
CA ALA A 137 -0.59 3.02 -0.95
C ALA A 137 0.74 2.63 -1.61
N ALA A 138 1.84 3.30 -1.24
CA ALA A 138 3.18 2.97 -1.71
C ALA A 138 3.88 2.12 -0.65
N HIS A 139 4.04 0.83 -0.88
CA HIS A 139 4.81 -0.04 0.01
C HIS A 139 5.45 -1.19 -0.76
N SER A 140 6.49 -1.77 -0.16
CA SER A 140 7.14 -2.96 -0.72
C SER A 140 6.99 -4.14 0.21
N GLN A 141 6.83 -5.35 -0.36
CA GLN A 141 6.79 -6.62 0.36
C GLN A 141 7.57 -7.70 -0.40
N PRO A 142 8.17 -8.67 0.29
CA PRO A 142 8.77 -9.85 -0.35
C PRO A 142 7.75 -10.64 -1.15
N LEU A 143 8.14 -11.14 -2.32
CA LEU A 143 7.26 -11.98 -3.14
C LEU A 143 6.90 -13.28 -2.42
N SER A 144 7.84 -13.88 -1.68
CA SER A 144 7.59 -15.07 -0.85
C SER A 144 6.45 -14.88 0.15
N ALA A 145 6.44 -13.75 0.86
CA ALA A 145 5.37 -13.41 1.79
C ALA A 145 4.03 -13.19 1.04
N LEU A 146 4.04 -12.50 -0.09
CA LEU A 146 2.84 -12.26 -0.90
C LEU A 146 2.23 -13.55 -1.43
N VAL A 147 3.06 -14.45 -1.97
CA VAL A 147 2.62 -15.76 -2.46
C VAL A 147 2.01 -16.59 -1.34
N SER A 148 2.66 -16.63 -0.17
CA SER A 148 2.19 -17.38 1.00
C SER A 148 0.82 -16.93 1.52
N MET A 149 0.46 -15.67 1.27
CA MET A 149 -0.82 -15.07 1.72
C MET A 149 -1.85 -14.92 0.60
N ASP A 150 -1.61 -15.49 -0.59
CA ASP A 150 -2.43 -15.27 -1.78
C ASP A 150 -2.58 -13.78 -2.13
N PHE A 151 -1.46 -13.05 -2.10
CA PHE A 151 -1.33 -11.63 -2.45
C PHE A 151 -2.21 -10.70 -1.61
N TRP A 152 -2.75 -9.63 -2.19
CA TRP A 152 -3.61 -8.65 -1.52
C TRP A 152 -5.08 -9.09 -1.51
N SER A 153 -5.85 -8.50 -0.60
CA SER A 153 -7.29 -8.75 -0.57
C SER A 153 -7.96 -8.21 -1.83
N LYS A 154 -8.77 -9.06 -2.46
CA LYS A 154 -9.61 -8.68 -3.61
C LYS A 154 -10.97 -8.11 -3.19
N ARG A 155 -11.29 -8.14 -1.89
CA ARG A 155 -12.57 -7.73 -1.32
C ARG A 155 -12.45 -6.52 -0.39
N SER A 156 -11.28 -5.87 -0.33
CA SER A 156 -11.06 -4.66 0.45
C SER A 156 -10.85 -3.45 -0.46
N ILE A 157 -11.53 -2.34 -0.15
CA ILE A 157 -11.33 -1.04 -0.83
C ILE A 157 -10.04 -0.37 -0.38
N VAL A 158 -9.57 -0.70 0.83
CA VAL A 158 -8.35 -0.20 1.48
C VAL A 158 -7.37 -1.37 1.64
N GLU A 159 -7.03 -1.98 0.53
CA GLU A 159 -6.23 -3.20 0.46
C GLU A 159 -4.85 -3.06 1.11
N ASP A 160 -4.26 -1.89 1.07
CA ASP A 160 -2.97 -1.54 1.64
C ASP A 160 -2.96 -1.63 3.17
N GLY A 161 -3.83 -0.90 3.84
CA GLY A 161 -4.00 -0.99 5.30
C GLY A 161 -4.45 -2.37 5.76
N HIS A 162 -5.36 -2.99 5.02
CA HIS A 162 -5.82 -4.36 5.28
C HIS A 162 -4.69 -5.39 5.14
N GLN A 163 -3.76 -5.19 4.20
CA GLN A 163 -2.61 -6.08 4.00
C GLN A 163 -1.71 -6.16 5.24
N TYR A 164 -1.54 -5.04 5.97
CA TYR A 164 -0.82 -5.07 7.25
C TYR A 164 -1.44 -6.09 8.21
N TRP A 165 -2.76 -6.07 8.39
CA TRP A 165 -3.45 -6.99 9.31
C TRP A 165 -3.41 -8.44 8.83
N ARG A 166 -3.55 -8.66 7.51
CA ARG A 166 -3.41 -10.00 6.92
C ARG A 166 -2.02 -10.58 7.22
N SER A 167 -0.98 -9.80 6.97
CA SER A 167 0.41 -10.19 7.23
C SER A 167 0.67 -10.42 8.72
N TYR A 168 0.19 -9.52 9.58
CA TYR A 168 0.35 -9.64 11.02
C TYR A 168 -0.24 -10.94 11.58
N PHE A 169 -1.45 -11.31 11.16
CA PHE A 169 -2.07 -12.56 11.61
C PHE A 169 -1.49 -13.79 10.93
N TYR A 170 -1.08 -13.70 9.68
CA TYR A 170 -0.41 -14.79 8.96
C TYR A 170 0.90 -15.18 9.66
N PHE A 171 1.72 -14.21 10.01
CA PHE A 171 2.97 -14.40 10.73
C PHE A 171 2.79 -14.48 12.25
N LYS A 172 1.57 -14.67 12.74
CA LYS A 172 1.23 -14.90 14.16
C LYS A 172 1.73 -13.79 15.11
N GLY A 173 1.75 -12.55 14.63
CA GLY A 173 2.22 -11.38 15.36
C GLY A 173 3.69 -11.02 15.10
N ASP A 174 4.48 -11.91 14.54
CA ASP A 174 5.88 -11.67 14.17
C ASP A 174 5.98 -11.02 12.79
N TYR A 175 5.44 -9.81 12.70
CA TYR A 175 5.42 -8.98 11.49
C TYR A 175 5.50 -7.51 11.85
N SER A 176 6.29 -6.76 11.11
CA SER A 176 6.41 -5.32 11.31
C SER A 176 6.57 -4.56 9.99
N VAL A 177 6.44 -3.25 10.08
CA VAL A 177 6.64 -2.34 8.95
C VAL A 177 7.91 -1.56 9.18
N MET A 178 8.85 -1.69 8.25
CA MET A 178 10.12 -0.96 8.25
C MET A 178 9.91 0.40 7.58
N PRO A 179 10.15 1.52 8.27
CA PRO A 179 10.12 2.83 7.63
C PRO A 179 11.28 2.99 6.67
N ILE A 180 10.98 3.43 5.47
CA ILE A 180 11.96 3.87 4.48
C ILE A 180 11.97 5.40 4.50
N HIS A 181 13.04 5.99 5.04
CA HIS A 181 13.18 7.43 5.20
C HIS A 181 13.55 8.15 3.89
N VAL A 182 12.98 7.65 2.79
CA VAL A 182 13.06 8.23 1.46
C VAL A 182 11.63 8.49 0.97
N PRO A 183 11.35 9.68 0.43
CA PRO A 183 9.98 10.04 0.06
C PRO A 183 9.52 9.36 -1.23
N VAL A 184 8.20 9.12 -1.28
CA VAL A 184 7.44 8.93 -2.50
C VAL A 184 6.47 10.10 -2.61
N TYR A 185 6.63 10.91 -3.65
CA TYR A 185 5.73 12.04 -3.89
C TYR A 185 4.42 11.56 -4.49
N GLN A 186 3.33 12.17 -4.02
CA GLN A 186 1.95 11.92 -4.48
C GLN A 186 1.30 13.26 -4.79
N ASP A 187 0.20 13.23 -5.54
CA ASP A 187 -0.54 14.44 -5.87
C ASP A 187 -1.61 14.73 -4.81
N ALA A 188 -1.77 16.00 -4.47
CA ALA A 188 -2.94 16.51 -3.77
C ALA A 188 -4.16 16.40 -4.69
N VAL A 189 -5.36 16.23 -4.13
CA VAL A 189 -6.57 16.12 -4.93
C VAL A 189 -6.82 17.40 -5.69
N LEU A 190 -6.93 17.27 -7.01
CA LEU A 190 -7.22 18.36 -7.94
C LEU A 190 -8.13 17.83 -9.05
N SER A 191 -9.16 18.61 -9.39
CA SER A 191 -10.07 18.38 -10.52
C SER A 191 -10.27 19.70 -11.29
N ASP A 192 -10.95 19.65 -12.41
CA ASP A 192 -11.10 20.80 -13.32
C ASP A 192 -11.74 22.06 -12.70
N THR A 193 -12.54 21.90 -11.65
CA THR A 193 -13.18 23.00 -10.93
C THR A 193 -13.02 22.85 -9.42
N PHE A 194 -13.10 23.96 -8.68
CA PHE A 194 -13.05 23.95 -7.22
C PHE A 194 -14.12 23.04 -6.60
N LYS A 195 -15.37 23.12 -7.09
CA LYS A 195 -16.47 22.27 -6.62
C LYS A 195 -16.19 20.77 -6.89
N ALA A 196 -15.70 20.45 -8.08
CA ALA A 196 -15.33 19.07 -8.42
C ALA A 196 -14.18 18.56 -7.54
N THR A 197 -13.20 19.42 -7.22
CA THR A 197 -12.10 19.11 -6.32
C THR A 197 -12.59 18.79 -4.91
N LEU A 198 -13.52 19.59 -4.34
CA LEU A 198 -14.14 19.33 -3.04
C LEU A 198 -14.87 17.99 -3.02
N ILE A 199 -15.66 17.70 -4.06
CA ILE A 199 -16.39 16.43 -4.18
C ILE A 199 -15.40 15.25 -4.27
N SER A 200 -14.33 15.39 -5.05
CA SER A 200 -13.29 14.36 -5.20
C SER A 200 -12.56 14.12 -3.88
N GLN A 201 -12.23 15.17 -3.14
CA GLN A 201 -11.63 15.08 -1.81
C GLN A 201 -12.56 14.36 -0.82
N PHE A 202 -13.84 14.70 -0.80
CA PHE A 202 -14.81 14.01 0.05
C PHE A 202 -14.91 12.51 -0.29
N LYS A 203 -14.95 12.18 -1.58
CA LYS A 203 -14.96 10.78 -2.03
C LYS A 203 -13.70 10.03 -1.59
N GLN A 204 -12.53 10.68 -1.63
CA GLN A 204 -11.27 10.09 -1.17
C GLN A 204 -11.31 9.82 0.34
N LEU A 205 -11.70 10.83 1.15
CA LEU A 205 -11.81 10.67 2.61
C LEU A 205 -12.83 9.59 2.98
N ARG A 206 -13.99 9.56 2.31
CA ARG A 206 -14.99 8.52 2.49
C ARG A 206 -14.42 7.12 2.18
N ARG A 207 -13.63 7.00 1.10
CA ARG A 207 -12.96 5.73 0.77
C ARG A 207 -11.97 5.31 1.87
N TRP A 208 -11.18 6.25 2.41
CA TRP A 208 -10.27 5.95 3.51
C TRP A 208 -11.01 5.55 4.80
N GLY A 209 -12.18 6.11 5.04
CA GLY A 209 -13.06 5.72 6.14
C GLY A 209 -13.45 4.23 6.12
N TYR A 210 -13.42 3.56 4.97
CA TYR A 210 -13.60 2.11 4.89
C TYR A 210 -12.52 1.30 5.62
N GLY A 211 -11.40 1.92 5.98
CA GLY A 211 -10.40 1.31 6.87
C GLY A 211 -10.99 0.85 8.21
N ALA A 212 -12.11 1.42 8.65
CA ALA A 212 -12.87 0.95 9.81
C ALA A 212 -13.33 -0.51 9.68
N SER A 213 -13.41 -1.07 8.47
CA SER A 213 -13.71 -2.50 8.25
C SER A 213 -12.65 -3.43 8.84
N ASP A 214 -11.45 -2.94 9.13
CA ASP A 214 -10.43 -3.70 9.83
C ASP A 214 -10.75 -3.88 11.32
N ILE A 215 -11.61 -3.05 11.92
CA ILE A 215 -12.00 -3.18 13.33
C ILE A 215 -12.66 -4.55 13.58
N PRO A 216 -13.76 -4.92 12.91
CA PRO A 216 -14.37 -6.25 13.10
C PRO A 216 -13.43 -7.38 12.66
N TYR A 217 -12.62 -7.19 11.63
CA TYR A 217 -11.64 -8.19 11.17
C TYR A 217 -10.62 -8.53 12.28
N VAL A 218 -10.09 -7.52 12.95
CA VAL A 218 -9.12 -7.68 14.05
C VAL A 218 -9.84 -8.18 15.31
N ALA A 219 -11.02 -7.66 15.63
CA ALA A 219 -11.80 -8.08 16.81
C ALA A 219 -12.08 -9.58 16.81
N VAL A 220 -12.54 -10.12 15.69
CA VAL A 220 -12.79 -11.57 15.56
C VAL A 220 -11.52 -12.36 15.83
N ARG A 221 -10.38 -11.95 15.27
CA ARG A 221 -9.08 -12.63 15.45
C ARG A 221 -8.44 -12.41 16.82
N LEU A 222 -8.87 -11.41 17.55
CA LEU A 222 -8.38 -11.13 18.91
C LEU A 222 -9.20 -11.85 19.98
N PHE A 223 -10.53 -11.81 19.87
CA PHE A 223 -11.44 -12.24 20.95
C PHE A 223 -12.05 -13.63 20.74
N THR A 224 -11.74 -14.31 19.63
CA THR A 224 -12.28 -15.65 19.37
C THR A 224 -11.18 -16.72 19.33
N ARG A 225 -11.59 -17.97 19.10
CA ARG A 225 -10.67 -19.11 18.91
C ARG A 225 -9.78 -18.98 17.64
N GLN A 226 -10.04 -18.00 16.78
CA GLN A 226 -9.21 -17.71 15.60
C GLN A 226 -7.94 -16.91 15.92
N ARG A 227 -7.68 -16.64 17.20
CA ARG A 227 -6.49 -15.92 17.64
C ARG A 227 -5.22 -16.72 17.34
N THR A 228 -4.36 -16.14 16.52
CA THR A 228 -3.04 -16.71 16.19
C THR A 228 -1.88 -15.85 16.70
N ALA A 229 -2.13 -14.59 17.01
CA ALA A 229 -1.13 -13.62 17.46
C ALA A 229 -1.21 -13.38 18.99
N PRO A 230 -0.16 -12.84 19.63
CA PRO A 230 -0.14 -12.55 21.06
C PRO A 230 -1.26 -11.58 21.47
N PHE A 231 -1.99 -11.91 22.55
CA PHE A 231 -3.20 -11.17 22.93
C PHE A 231 -2.92 -9.71 23.28
N TRP A 232 -2.02 -9.44 24.22
CA TRP A 232 -1.80 -8.09 24.73
C TRP A 232 -1.23 -7.13 23.70
N GLU A 233 -0.33 -7.59 22.86
CA GLU A 233 0.22 -6.81 21.77
C GLU A 233 -0.86 -6.50 20.73
N THR A 234 -1.64 -7.52 20.34
CA THR A 234 -2.75 -7.35 19.39
C THR A 234 -3.83 -6.42 19.96
N LEU A 235 -4.13 -6.50 21.25
CA LEU A 235 -5.07 -5.61 21.93
C LEU A 235 -4.60 -4.15 21.89
N ALA A 236 -3.33 -3.90 22.17
CA ALA A 236 -2.77 -2.55 22.10
C ALA A 236 -2.86 -1.97 20.67
N ARG A 237 -2.58 -2.79 19.64
CA ARG A 237 -2.72 -2.41 18.24
C ARG A 237 -4.19 -2.20 17.86
N PHE A 238 -5.09 -3.01 18.40
CA PHE A 238 -6.55 -2.91 18.17
C PHE A 238 -7.12 -1.62 18.77
N ILE A 239 -6.73 -1.24 20.00
CA ILE A 239 -7.14 0.02 20.62
C ILE A 239 -6.69 1.19 19.76
N ARG A 240 -5.45 1.20 19.26
CA ARG A 240 -4.97 2.23 18.35
C ARG A 240 -5.73 2.27 17.03
N LEU A 241 -6.14 1.12 16.51
CA LEU A 241 -6.97 1.05 15.31
C LEU A 241 -8.32 1.75 15.52
N ILE A 242 -8.99 1.48 16.64
CA ILE A 242 -10.25 2.15 17.00
C ILE A 242 -10.01 3.65 17.19
N ASP A 243 -9.01 4.04 17.98
CA ASP A 243 -8.70 5.44 18.25
C ASP A 243 -8.47 6.24 16.96
N ASN A 244 -7.67 5.72 16.04
CA ASN A 244 -7.43 6.37 14.75
C ASN A 244 -8.71 6.63 13.94
N HIS A 245 -9.68 5.72 13.98
CA HIS A 245 -10.94 5.89 13.26
C HIS A 245 -11.93 6.78 14.00
N VAL A 246 -11.98 6.69 15.33
CA VAL A 246 -12.81 7.59 16.16
C VAL A 246 -12.31 9.01 16.06
N SER A 247 -11.01 9.25 16.22
CA SER A 247 -10.40 10.56 16.09
C SER A 247 -10.64 11.18 14.69
N LEU A 248 -10.52 10.38 13.63
CA LEU A 248 -10.81 10.84 12.27
C LEU A 248 -12.28 11.25 12.10
N ALA A 249 -13.20 10.56 12.75
CA ALA A 249 -14.63 10.84 12.64
C ALA A 249 -15.10 12.01 13.49
N THR A 250 -14.32 12.41 14.50
CA THR A 250 -14.66 13.48 15.47
C THR A 250 -13.93 14.79 15.24
N MET A 251 -12.99 14.85 14.28
CA MET A 251 -12.34 16.07 13.78
C MET A 251 -13.16 16.75 12.69
#